data_54f89669d4998e1689ea294a2d3eeddc
#
_entry.id   54f89669d4998e1689ea294a2d3eeddc
#
_cell.length_a   1.000
_cell.length_b   1.000
_cell.length_c   1.000
_cell.angle_alpha   90.00
_cell.angle_beta   90.00
_cell.angle_gamma   90.00
#
_symmetry.space_group_name_H-M   'P 1'
#
loop_
_entity.id
_entity.type
_entity.pdbx_description
1 polymer ?
#
loop_
_entity_poly.entity_id
_entity_poly.type
_entity_poly.pdbx_seq_one_letter_code
_entity_poly.pdbx_strand_id
1 'polypeptide(L)'
;MNKKIIIAGGGHAGVEAALAISKLGCQAIIITMDPTAIARMSCNPAIGGLAKGHLVKEIDALGGIMGRAADISTLQHKTLNKSKGRAVWSPRAQVDKIKYSEFVLDSVKKNININIIKGEVVEFAINSSNEIKQIKLRDNTVIKCDALIITSGTFLNGLIHIGNKTFPAG
;
A
#
# COMPACT_ATOMS: atom_id res chain seq x y z
N MET A 1 -18.33 17.21 -3.46
CA MET A 1 -18.62 16.45 -2.20
C MET A 1 -17.33 15.81 -1.76
N ASN A 2 -16.89 16.11 -0.55
CA ASN A 2 -15.63 15.57 -0.02
C ASN A 2 -15.89 14.15 0.53
N LYS A 3 -15.79 13.12 -0.32
CA LYS A 3 -16.01 11.73 0.07
C LYS A 3 -14.90 11.24 0.98
N LYS A 4 -15.27 10.47 2.01
CA LYS A 4 -14.37 9.82 2.93
C LYS A 4 -14.19 8.36 2.57
N ILE A 5 -12.98 7.98 2.20
CA ILE A 5 -12.64 6.61 1.75
C ILE A 5 -11.67 5.98 2.73
N ILE A 6 -12.05 4.84 3.26
CA ILE A 6 -11.20 4.05 4.16
C ILE A 6 -10.35 3.08 3.35
N ILE A 7 -9.10 2.92 3.77
CA ILE A 7 -8.16 1.97 3.22
C ILE A 7 -7.68 1.05 4.34
N ALA A 8 -8.04 -0.20 4.29
CA ALA A 8 -7.60 -1.21 5.26
C ALA A 8 -6.27 -1.81 4.81
N GLY A 9 -5.18 -1.35 5.41
CA GLY A 9 -3.82 -1.77 5.13
C GLY A 9 -2.91 -0.65 4.62
N GLY A 10 -1.74 -0.50 5.24
CA GLY A 10 -0.72 0.53 4.93
C GLY A 10 0.42 0.05 4.03
N GLY A 11 0.23 -1.05 3.27
CA GLY A 11 1.20 -1.54 2.30
C GLY A 11 1.26 -0.67 1.04
N HIS A 12 2.04 -1.11 0.04
CA HIS A 12 2.21 -0.37 -1.22
C HIS A 12 0.88 -0.07 -1.91
N ALA A 13 -0.01 -1.06 -2.01
CA ALA A 13 -1.33 -0.89 -2.64
C ALA A 13 -2.19 0.15 -1.89
N GLY A 14 -2.17 0.11 -0.54
CA GLY A 14 -2.91 1.07 0.28
C GLY A 14 -2.40 2.49 0.12
N VAL A 15 -1.09 2.67 0.07
CA VAL A 15 -0.47 3.98 -0.15
C VAL A 15 -0.81 4.55 -1.52
N GLU A 16 -0.68 3.75 -2.59
CA GLU A 16 -1.03 4.20 -3.94
C GLU A 16 -2.51 4.56 -4.05
N ALA A 17 -3.40 3.76 -3.43
CA ALA A 17 -4.82 4.08 -3.36
C ALA A 17 -5.08 5.41 -2.62
N ALA A 18 -4.43 5.63 -1.46
CA ALA A 18 -4.60 6.86 -0.69
C ALA A 18 -4.17 8.11 -1.48
N LEU A 19 -3.02 8.03 -2.16
CA LEU A 19 -2.53 9.13 -2.98
C LEU A 19 -3.42 9.40 -4.19
N ALA A 20 -3.95 8.35 -4.83
CA ALA A 20 -4.90 8.49 -5.93
C ALA A 20 -6.21 9.15 -5.44
N ILE A 21 -6.76 8.72 -4.31
CA ILE A 21 -7.96 9.31 -3.69
C ILE A 21 -7.75 10.78 -3.39
N SER A 22 -6.60 11.12 -2.81
CA SER A 22 -6.25 12.52 -2.51
C SER A 22 -6.19 13.39 -3.76
N LYS A 23 -5.61 12.87 -4.85
CA LYS A 23 -5.58 13.58 -6.16
C LYS A 23 -6.97 13.83 -6.75
N LEU A 24 -7.93 12.95 -6.44
CA LEU A 24 -9.33 13.11 -6.81
C LEU A 24 -10.10 14.12 -5.92
N GLY A 25 -9.43 14.77 -4.97
CA GLY A 25 -10.03 15.72 -4.04
C GLY A 25 -10.87 15.08 -2.95
N CYS A 26 -10.68 13.79 -2.69
CA CYS A 26 -11.37 13.04 -1.63
C CYS A 26 -10.47 12.86 -0.40
N GLN A 27 -11.07 12.58 0.75
CA GLN A 27 -10.35 12.22 1.97
C GLN A 27 -10.04 10.73 1.99
N ALA A 28 -8.78 10.38 2.22
CA ALA A 28 -8.32 9.02 2.44
C ALA A 28 -7.95 8.82 3.91
N ILE A 29 -8.38 7.69 4.50
CA ILE A 29 -7.96 7.27 5.83
C ILE A 29 -7.33 5.89 5.71
N ILE A 30 -6.02 5.81 5.91
CA ILE A 30 -5.29 4.55 5.98
C ILE A 30 -5.41 4.00 7.39
N ILE A 31 -5.94 2.81 7.53
CA ILE A 31 -5.99 2.09 8.81
C ILE A 31 -4.95 0.97 8.76
N THR A 32 -4.03 0.98 9.70
CA THR A 32 -2.92 0.02 9.77
C THR A 32 -2.59 -0.31 11.22
N MET A 33 -2.21 -1.54 11.49
CA MET A 33 -1.79 -1.99 12.83
C MET A 33 -0.50 -1.28 13.28
N ASP A 34 0.39 -0.95 12.34
CA ASP A 34 1.64 -0.23 12.61
C ASP A 34 1.82 0.95 11.65
N PRO A 35 1.51 2.19 12.08
CA PRO A 35 1.70 3.38 11.27
C PRO A 35 3.16 3.64 10.84
N THR A 36 4.14 3.05 11.52
CA THR A 36 5.56 3.17 11.17
C THR A 36 5.98 2.19 10.07
N ALA A 37 5.13 1.19 9.80
CA ALA A 37 5.36 0.15 8.79
C ALA A 37 4.78 0.47 7.42
N ILE A 38 4.33 1.71 7.18
CA ILE A 38 3.77 2.11 5.89
C ILE A 38 4.80 1.91 4.77
N ALA A 39 4.34 1.25 3.69
CA ALA A 39 5.18 0.87 2.54
C ALA A 39 6.45 0.08 2.89
N ARG A 40 6.46 -0.64 4.04
CA ARG A 40 7.59 -1.47 4.44
C ARG A 40 7.84 -2.58 3.42
N MET A 41 9.08 -2.71 3.01
CA MET A 41 9.54 -3.82 2.19
C MET A 41 9.91 -5.01 3.07
N SER A 42 8.99 -5.96 3.23
CA SER A 42 9.17 -7.13 4.11
C SER A 42 10.05 -8.23 3.51
N CYS A 43 10.15 -8.30 2.18
CA CYS A 43 10.95 -9.33 1.49
C CYS A 43 12.21 -8.71 0.85
N ASN A 44 12.28 -8.75 -0.48
CA ASN A 44 13.41 -8.18 -1.21
C ASN A 44 13.27 -6.66 -1.33
N PRO A 45 14.29 -5.89 -0.97
CA PRO A 45 14.29 -4.44 -1.14
C PRO A 45 14.53 -4.07 -2.61
N ALA A 46 13.61 -4.45 -3.49
CA ALA A 46 13.72 -4.20 -4.91
C ALA A 46 12.37 -3.89 -5.54
N ILE A 47 12.36 -2.88 -6.39
CA ILE A 47 11.21 -2.46 -7.20
C ILE A 47 11.47 -2.82 -8.67
N GLY A 48 10.43 -3.33 -9.33
CA GLY A 48 10.54 -3.78 -10.72
C GLY A 48 10.95 -5.25 -10.85
N GLY A 49 11.51 -5.60 -12.00
CA GLY A 49 11.79 -6.97 -12.39
C GLY A 49 10.65 -7.59 -13.21
N LEU A 50 10.72 -8.91 -13.44
CA LEU A 50 9.71 -9.64 -14.22
C LEU A 50 8.32 -9.42 -13.63
N ALA A 51 7.32 -9.14 -14.46
CA ALA A 51 5.94 -8.81 -14.13
C ALA A 51 5.77 -7.52 -13.29
N LYS A 52 6.52 -7.33 -12.19
CA LYS A 52 6.40 -6.12 -11.33
C LYS A 52 6.78 -4.83 -12.07
N GLY A 53 7.76 -4.86 -12.96
CA GLY A 53 8.22 -3.67 -13.69
C GLY A 53 7.15 -3.02 -14.55
N HIS A 54 6.24 -3.80 -15.13
CA HIS A 54 5.12 -3.29 -15.92
C HIS A 54 4.13 -2.54 -15.02
N LEU A 55 3.71 -3.15 -13.90
CA LEU A 55 2.80 -2.53 -12.95
C LEU A 55 3.37 -1.23 -12.37
N VAL A 56 4.66 -1.20 -12.02
CA VAL A 56 5.31 0.02 -11.51
C VAL A 56 5.26 1.14 -12.53
N LYS A 57 5.53 0.85 -13.82
CA LYS A 57 5.46 1.84 -14.89
C LYS A 57 4.05 2.36 -15.14
N GLU A 58 3.04 1.48 -15.07
CA GLU A 58 1.63 1.88 -15.20
C GLU A 58 1.21 2.79 -14.02
N ILE A 59 1.58 2.42 -12.80
CA ILE A 59 1.33 3.24 -11.60
C ILE A 59 2.04 4.59 -11.71
N ASP A 60 3.29 4.61 -12.15
CA ASP A 60 4.08 5.83 -12.34
C ASP A 60 3.45 6.75 -13.41
N ALA A 61 3.01 6.20 -14.55
CA ALA A 61 2.31 6.94 -15.59
C ALA A 61 1.01 7.59 -15.10
N LEU A 62 0.34 6.99 -14.12
CA LEU A 62 -0.82 7.55 -13.42
C LEU A 62 -0.43 8.50 -12.28
N GLY A 63 0.87 8.75 -12.11
CA GLY A 63 1.41 9.65 -11.09
C GLY A 63 1.50 9.03 -9.70
N GLY A 64 1.65 7.71 -9.59
CA GLY A 64 1.93 7.02 -8.34
C GLY A 64 3.29 7.35 -7.75
N ILE A 65 3.55 6.89 -6.53
CA ILE A 65 4.77 7.25 -5.79
C ILE A 65 5.86 6.17 -5.87
N MET A 66 5.49 4.94 -6.19
CA MET A 66 6.38 3.78 -6.09
C MET A 66 7.64 3.93 -6.96
N GLY A 67 7.49 4.39 -8.21
CA GLY A 67 8.61 4.64 -9.13
C GLY A 67 9.55 5.71 -8.58
N ARG A 68 9.00 6.84 -8.17
CA ARG A 68 9.77 7.96 -7.60
C ARG A 68 10.50 7.57 -6.31
N ALA A 69 9.83 6.84 -5.43
CA ALA A 69 10.44 6.34 -4.19
C ALA A 69 11.60 5.37 -4.49
N ALA A 70 11.43 4.53 -5.49
CA ALA A 70 12.48 3.64 -5.96
C ALA A 70 13.69 4.43 -6.47
N ASP A 71 13.50 5.43 -7.32
CA ASP A 71 14.59 6.24 -7.88
C ASP A 71 15.39 6.95 -6.78
N ILE A 72 14.70 7.55 -5.80
CA ILE A 72 15.34 8.29 -4.68
C ILE A 72 16.13 7.37 -3.76
N SER A 73 15.68 6.12 -3.58
CA SER A 73 16.28 5.15 -2.66
C SER A 73 17.17 4.11 -3.34
N THR A 74 17.34 4.19 -4.65
CA THR A 74 18.11 3.20 -5.42
C THR A 74 19.57 3.14 -5.00
N LEU A 75 20.03 1.91 -4.75
CA LEU A 75 21.42 1.55 -4.57
C LEU A 75 22.03 0.98 -5.85
N GLN A 76 21.23 0.25 -6.64
CA GLN A 76 21.69 -0.37 -7.89
C GLN A 76 20.53 -0.56 -8.87
N HIS A 77 20.74 -0.19 -10.12
CA HIS A 77 19.87 -0.54 -11.24
C HIS A 77 20.40 -1.73 -12.02
N LYS A 78 19.49 -2.65 -12.39
CA LYS A 78 19.82 -3.78 -13.26
C LYS A 78 18.68 -4.03 -14.24
N THR A 79 19.03 -4.25 -15.51
CA THR A 79 18.05 -4.76 -16.47
C THR A 79 18.18 -6.28 -16.55
N LEU A 80 17.09 -6.97 -16.17
CA LEU A 80 16.98 -8.42 -16.25
C LEU A 80 16.67 -8.85 -17.68
N ASN A 81 16.97 -10.11 -18.02
CA ASN A 81 16.64 -10.74 -19.30
C ASN A 81 17.24 -10.08 -20.55
N LYS A 82 18.36 -9.40 -20.44
CA LYS A 82 19.03 -8.78 -21.60
C LYS A 82 19.32 -9.79 -22.73
N SER A 83 19.62 -11.05 -22.38
CA SER A 83 19.87 -12.12 -23.35
C SER A 83 18.61 -12.71 -23.98
N LYS A 84 17.42 -12.37 -23.51
CA LYS A 84 16.13 -12.96 -23.97
C LYS A 84 15.39 -12.07 -24.98
N GLY A 85 15.97 -10.94 -25.37
CA GLY A 85 15.37 -9.99 -26.30
C GLY A 85 14.67 -8.81 -25.62
N ARG A 86 14.51 -7.71 -26.35
CA ARG A 86 14.02 -6.42 -25.82
C ARG A 86 12.60 -6.49 -25.22
N ALA A 87 11.73 -7.33 -25.76
CA ALA A 87 10.34 -7.46 -25.31
C ALA A 87 10.21 -7.92 -23.85
N VAL A 88 11.22 -8.62 -23.33
CA VAL A 88 11.23 -9.13 -21.93
C VAL A 88 12.28 -8.45 -21.05
N TRP A 89 12.88 -7.36 -21.51
CA TRP A 89 13.76 -6.57 -20.66
C TRP A 89 12.99 -5.96 -19.51
N SER A 90 13.46 -6.23 -18.30
CA SER A 90 12.76 -5.82 -17.08
C SER A 90 13.71 -5.03 -16.18
N PRO A 91 13.54 -3.70 -16.11
CA PRO A 91 14.28 -2.87 -15.15
C PRO A 91 13.97 -3.31 -13.71
N ARG A 92 15.00 -3.38 -12.89
CA ARG A 92 14.91 -3.65 -11.47
C ARG A 92 15.83 -2.71 -10.71
N ALA A 93 15.26 -1.98 -9.76
CA ALA A 93 15.99 -1.15 -8.81
C ALA A 93 16.13 -1.90 -7.50
N GLN A 94 17.37 -2.11 -7.04
CA GLN A 94 17.67 -2.50 -5.67
C GLN A 94 17.69 -1.23 -4.85
N VAL A 95 16.93 -1.16 -3.77
CA VAL A 95 16.72 0.06 -3.00
C VAL A 95 17.15 -0.09 -1.54
N ASP A 96 17.50 1.02 -0.91
CA ASP A 96 17.55 1.12 0.53
C ASP A 96 16.10 1.09 1.08
N LYS A 97 15.76 0.01 1.78
CA LYS A 97 14.39 -0.21 2.27
C LYS A 97 13.95 0.81 3.32
N ILE A 98 14.90 1.35 4.11
CA ILE A 98 14.61 2.36 5.13
C ILE A 98 14.32 3.68 4.45
N LYS A 99 15.23 4.16 3.62
CA LYS A 99 15.07 5.39 2.83
C LYS A 99 13.83 5.40 1.96
N TYR A 100 13.50 4.25 1.35
CA TYR A 100 12.28 4.07 0.58
C TYR A 100 11.03 4.30 1.44
N SER A 101 10.92 3.57 2.57
CA SER A 101 9.76 3.66 3.46
C SER A 101 9.61 5.04 4.09
N GLU A 102 10.72 5.67 4.50
CA GLU A 102 10.73 7.02 5.03
C GLU A 102 10.22 8.05 4.01
N PHE A 103 10.70 7.99 2.77
CA PHE A 103 10.24 8.88 1.71
C PHE A 103 8.74 8.74 1.45
N VAL A 104 8.24 7.50 1.40
CA VAL A 104 6.81 7.23 1.18
C VAL A 104 5.99 7.71 2.37
N LEU A 105 6.38 7.39 3.59
CA LEU A 105 5.70 7.81 4.81
C LEU A 105 5.62 9.34 4.93
N ASP A 106 6.71 10.02 4.62
CA ASP A 106 6.79 11.49 4.60
C ASP A 106 5.83 12.09 3.57
N SER A 107 5.77 11.50 2.38
CA SER A 107 4.87 11.94 1.31
C SER A 107 3.39 11.78 1.70
N VAL A 108 3.06 10.70 2.39
CA VAL A 108 1.71 10.46 2.90
C VAL A 108 1.37 11.45 4.03
N LYS A 109 2.28 11.66 4.99
CA LYS A 109 2.07 12.58 6.12
C LYS A 109 1.93 14.05 5.73
N LYS A 110 2.63 14.47 4.68
CA LYS A 110 2.54 15.84 4.14
C LYS A 110 1.25 16.12 3.37
N ASN A 111 0.49 15.07 3.06
CA ASN A 111 -0.74 15.22 2.28
C ASN A 111 -1.93 15.49 3.21
N ILE A 112 -2.51 16.70 3.12
CA ILE A 112 -3.60 17.16 3.99
C ILE A 112 -4.90 16.36 3.84
N ASN A 113 -5.08 15.64 2.75
CA ASN A 113 -6.25 14.81 2.49
C ASN A 113 -6.06 13.36 2.94
N ILE A 114 -4.90 13.00 3.51
CA ILE A 114 -4.62 11.64 3.96
C ILE A 114 -4.41 11.62 5.47
N ASN A 115 -5.21 10.82 6.16
CA ASN A 115 -5.02 10.53 7.58
C ASN A 115 -4.58 9.09 7.77
N ILE A 116 -3.76 8.86 8.81
CA ILE A 116 -3.31 7.53 9.22
C ILE A 116 -3.87 7.26 10.60
N ILE A 117 -4.59 6.14 10.75
CA ILE A 117 -5.14 5.67 12.03
C ILE A 117 -4.52 4.32 12.36
N LYS A 118 -4.00 4.20 13.58
CA LYS A 118 -3.59 2.90 14.11
C LYS A 118 -4.82 2.09 14.47
N GLY A 119 -4.97 0.91 13.90
CA GLY A 119 -6.08 0.02 14.16
C GLY A 119 -6.13 -1.14 13.20
N GLU A 120 -7.10 -1.99 13.42
CA GLU A 120 -7.39 -3.16 12.58
C GLU A 120 -8.88 -3.16 12.24
N VAL A 121 -9.20 -3.17 10.95
CA VAL A 121 -10.58 -3.26 10.47
C VAL A 121 -11.05 -4.70 10.59
N VAL A 122 -12.09 -4.93 11.38
CA VAL A 122 -12.63 -6.30 11.64
C VAL A 122 -14.00 -6.52 11.03
N GLU A 123 -14.74 -5.44 10.75
CA GLU A 123 -16.11 -5.52 10.24
C GLU A 123 -16.45 -4.29 9.41
N PHE A 124 -17.36 -4.42 8.49
CA PHE A 124 -17.98 -3.31 7.78
C PHE A 124 -19.50 -3.51 7.67
N ALA A 125 -20.24 -2.41 7.61
CA ALA A 125 -21.68 -2.43 7.45
C ALA A 125 -22.09 -1.81 6.12
N ILE A 126 -23.05 -2.46 5.47
CA ILE A 126 -23.70 -1.98 4.23
C ILE A 126 -25.18 -1.64 4.52
N ASN A 127 -25.74 -0.77 3.69
CA ASN A 127 -27.18 -0.49 3.74
C ASN A 127 -27.97 -1.45 2.82
N SER A 128 -29.27 -1.25 2.75
CA SER A 128 -30.20 -2.02 1.89
C SER A 128 -29.87 -1.90 0.39
N SER A 129 -29.14 -0.89 0.00
CA SER A 129 -28.68 -0.66 -1.40
C SER A 129 -27.30 -1.22 -1.68
N ASN A 130 -26.73 -2.06 -0.79
CA ASN A 130 -25.39 -2.62 -0.87
C ASN A 130 -24.25 -1.57 -0.88
N GLU A 131 -24.49 -0.39 -0.29
CA GLU A 131 -23.45 0.62 -0.16
C GLU A 131 -22.79 0.56 1.22
N ILE A 132 -21.47 0.69 1.28
CA ILE A 132 -20.72 0.81 2.55
C ILE A 132 -21.18 2.06 3.29
N LYS A 133 -21.41 1.95 4.59
CA LYS A 133 -21.75 3.08 5.46
C LYS A 133 -20.75 3.30 6.58
N GLN A 134 -20.15 2.25 7.07
CA GLN A 134 -19.17 2.32 8.14
C GLN A 134 -18.31 1.08 8.21
N ILE A 135 -17.18 1.24 8.89
CA ILE A 135 -16.31 0.14 9.31
C ILE A 135 -16.25 0.09 10.84
N LYS A 136 -15.86 -1.05 11.39
CA LYS A 136 -15.59 -1.24 12.81
C LYS A 136 -14.15 -1.71 13.00
N LEU A 137 -13.46 -1.12 13.96
CA LEU A 137 -12.12 -1.52 14.37
C LEU A 137 -12.20 -2.57 15.51
N ARG A 138 -11.09 -3.26 15.76
CA ARG A 138 -10.97 -4.28 16.81
C ARG A 138 -11.26 -3.71 18.22
N ASP A 139 -10.97 -2.45 18.48
CA ASP A 139 -11.26 -1.74 19.72
C ASP A 139 -12.72 -1.26 19.85
N ASN A 140 -13.60 -1.70 18.95
CA ASN A 140 -15.00 -1.30 18.80
C ASN A 140 -15.22 0.14 18.28
N THR A 141 -14.21 0.89 17.91
CA THR A 141 -14.37 2.19 17.25
C THR A 141 -15.09 2.02 15.92
N VAL A 142 -16.13 2.83 15.70
CA VAL A 142 -16.90 2.85 14.44
C VAL A 142 -16.58 4.11 13.67
N ILE A 143 -16.22 3.96 12.39
CA ILE A 143 -15.88 5.06 11.50
C ILE A 143 -16.82 5.03 10.27
N LYS A 144 -17.58 6.12 10.08
CA LYS A 144 -18.44 6.30 8.90
C LYS A 144 -17.58 6.59 7.66
N CYS A 145 -17.95 6.01 6.53
CA CYS A 145 -17.26 6.21 5.26
C CYS A 145 -18.20 6.05 4.07
N ASP A 146 -17.78 6.55 2.92
CA ASP A 146 -18.50 6.44 1.65
C ASP A 146 -18.00 5.24 0.81
N ALA A 147 -16.78 4.76 1.07
CA ALA A 147 -16.21 3.58 0.44
C ALA A 147 -15.12 2.94 1.32
N LEU A 148 -14.86 1.66 1.07
CA LEU A 148 -13.79 0.88 1.70
C LEU A 148 -12.97 0.20 0.62
N ILE A 149 -11.64 0.34 0.72
CA ILE A 149 -10.66 -0.37 -0.12
C ILE A 149 -9.88 -1.32 0.80
N ILE A 150 -9.91 -2.61 0.49
CA ILE A 150 -9.21 -3.64 1.27
C ILE A 150 -7.87 -3.93 0.59
N THR A 151 -6.77 -3.64 1.29
CA THR A 151 -5.39 -3.86 0.83
C THR A 151 -4.60 -4.64 1.88
N SER A 152 -5.22 -5.65 2.45
CA SER A 152 -4.68 -6.48 3.55
C SER A 152 -3.41 -7.27 3.19
N GLY A 153 -3.07 -7.36 1.90
CA GLY A 153 -1.91 -8.13 1.43
C GLY A 153 -2.04 -9.60 1.79
N THR A 154 -1.04 -10.13 2.50
CA THR A 154 -0.99 -11.53 2.93
C THR A 154 -1.54 -11.75 4.35
N PHE A 155 -2.06 -10.70 5.00
CA PHE A 155 -2.49 -10.80 6.40
C PHE A 155 -3.92 -11.31 6.57
N LEU A 156 -4.79 -11.22 5.57
CA LEU A 156 -6.17 -11.69 5.69
C LEU A 156 -6.20 -13.21 5.89
N ASN A 157 -6.63 -13.65 7.06
CA ASN A 157 -6.55 -15.05 7.51
C ASN A 157 -5.14 -15.64 7.34
N GLY A 158 -4.12 -14.82 7.52
CA GLY A 158 -2.74 -15.21 7.37
C GLY A 158 -2.29 -16.18 8.46
N LEU A 159 -1.25 -16.94 8.17
CA LEU A 159 -0.58 -17.80 9.13
C LEU A 159 0.93 -17.55 9.08
N ILE A 160 1.47 -17.10 10.22
CA ILE A 160 2.91 -16.86 10.37
C ILE A 160 3.58 -18.18 10.78
N HIS A 161 4.64 -18.53 10.08
CA HIS A 161 5.50 -19.67 10.42
C HIS A 161 6.86 -19.16 10.91
N ILE A 162 7.26 -19.56 12.11
CA ILE A 162 8.60 -19.30 12.68
C ILE A 162 9.17 -20.62 13.15
N GLY A 163 10.00 -21.25 12.31
CA GLY A 163 10.42 -22.63 12.52
C GLY A 163 9.21 -23.57 12.55
N ASN A 164 9.07 -24.34 13.64
CA ASN A 164 7.96 -25.28 13.83
C ASN A 164 6.73 -24.64 14.52
N LYS A 165 6.78 -23.35 14.85
CA LYS A 165 5.68 -22.66 15.51
C LYS A 165 4.85 -21.90 14.47
N THR A 166 3.53 -21.92 14.63
CA THR A 166 2.58 -21.21 13.78
C THR A 166 1.70 -20.29 14.62
N PHE A 167 1.41 -19.08 14.08
CA PHE A 167 0.58 -18.08 14.72
C PHE A 167 -0.41 -17.51 13.70
N PRO A 168 -1.69 -17.32 14.06
CA PRO A 168 -2.61 -16.55 13.23
C PRO A 168 -2.07 -15.14 13.01
N ALA A 169 -2.22 -14.63 11.79
CA ALA A 169 -1.86 -13.26 11.40
C ALA A 169 -3.04 -12.60 10.71
N GLY A 170 -3.35 -11.35 11.06
CA GLY A 170 -4.44 -10.59 10.47
C GLY A 170 -5.26 -9.90 11.50
#